data_f2f39eaa53901ff0dd98c179b5078df0
#
_entry.id   f2f39eaa53901ff0dd98c179b5078df0
#
_cell.length_a   1.000
_cell.length_b   1.000
_cell.length_c   1.000
_cell.angle_alpha   90.00
_cell.angle_beta   90.00
_cell.angle_gamma   90.00
#
_symmetry.space_group_name_H-M   'P 1'
#
loop_
_entity.id
_entity.type
_entity.pdbx_description
1 polymer ?
#
loop_
_entity_poly.entity_id
_entity_poly.type
_entity_poly.pdbx_seq_one_letter_code
_entity_poly.pdbx_strand_id
1 'polypeptide(L)'
;YTTFSKGLDLLGIRGEDRSQPFEGASGVHHPILSEAVTQFQSQAYKELLPAGGPVDTEVLGMTDDAKLEKANRVKNFMNYQITYKMEEFDPEMDQLLFYLPLSGSAFKKIYYDPSLGRATARFIKAEDLVVPYYAVDLLTAPRITHVMYMTENELRKLQISGFYRDVSMGDPGTIDATE
;
A
#
# COMPACT_ATOMS: atom_id res chain seq x y z
N TYR A 1 -4.40 -4.46 -16.76
CA TYR A 1 -4.12 -5.81 -16.26
C TYR A 1 -2.97 -6.47 -17.03
N THR A 2 -3.07 -6.55 -18.35
CA THR A 2 -2.03 -7.17 -19.23
C THR A 2 -0.65 -6.52 -19.11
N THR A 3 -0.57 -5.20 -18.96
CA THR A 3 0.69 -4.47 -18.81
C THR A 3 1.34 -4.72 -17.45
N PHE A 4 0.54 -4.78 -16.41
CA PHE A 4 1.00 -5.09 -15.06
C PHE A 4 1.50 -6.54 -14.95
N SER A 5 0.75 -7.51 -15.52
CA SER A 5 1.18 -8.91 -15.57
C SER A 5 2.53 -9.07 -16.29
N LYS A 6 2.70 -8.42 -17.44
CA LYS A 6 3.99 -8.35 -18.13
C LYS A 6 5.09 -7.69 -17.28
N GLY A 7 4.75 -6.66 -16.52
CA GLY A 7 5.68 -6.01 -15.61
C GLY A 7 6.18 -6.97 -14.51
N LEU A 8 5.29 -7.76 -13.93
CA LEU A 8 5.66 -8.79 -12.94
C LEU A 8 6.57 -9.88 -13.54
N ASP A 9 6.29 -10.33 -14.76
CA ASP A 9 7.12 -11.32 -15.45
C ASP A 9 8.53 -10.74 -15.73
N LEU A 10 8.62 -9.47 -16.12
CA LEU A 10 9.87 -8.77 -16.39
C LEU A 10 10.70 -8.43 -15.14
N LEU A 11 10.13 -8.51 -13.94
CA LEU A 11 10.90 -8.38 -12.69
C LEU A 11 11.91 -9.53 -12.49
N GLY A 12 11.79 -10.60 -13.29
CA GLY A 12 12.70 -11.75 -13.23
C GLY A 12 12.41 -12.70 -12.07
N ILE A 13 11.24 -12.58 -11.44
CA ILE A 13 10.81 -13.47 -10.35
C ILE A 13 10.35 -14.82 -10.90
N ARG A 14 9.78 -14.83 -12.09
CA ARG A 14 9.43 -16.06 -12.83
C ARG A 14 10.56 -16.40 -13.80
N GLY A 15 11.18 -17.57 -13.61
CA GLY A 15 12.15 -18.11 -14.59
C GLY A 15 11.42 -18.53 -15.86
N GLU A 16 11.45 -17.69 -16.88
CA GLU A 16 10.98 -18.10 -18.21
C GLU A 16 12.05 -18.92 -18.94
N ASP A 17 11.62 -19.98 -19.62
CA ASP A 17 12.45 -20.70 -20.59
C ASP A 17 12.78 -19.76 -21.75
N ARG A 18 14.05 -19.40 -21.87
CA ARG A 18 14.51 -18.46 -22.88
C ARG A 18 14.87 -19.15 -24.15
N SER A 19 14.28 -18.71 -25.26
CA SER A 19 14.77 -19.02 -26.56
C SER A 19 16.16 -18.40 -26.76
N GLN A 20 17.16 -19.22 -27.01
CA GLN A 20 18.46 -18.75 -27.49
C GLN A 20 18.27 -18.26 -28.92
N PRO A 21 18.56 -16.98 -29.25
CA PRO A 21 18.38 -16.47 -30.62
C PRO A 21 19.35 -17.12 -31.63
N PHE A 22 20.47 -17.69 -31.16
CA PHE A 22 21.43 -18.49 -31.93
C PHE A 22 22.24 -19.39 -30.99
N GLU A 23 22.85 -20.43 -31.52
CA GLU A 23 23.66 -21.37 -30.76
C GLU A 23 24.85 -20.69 -30.10
N GLY A 24 24.98 -20.86 -28.77
CA GLY A 24 25.98 -20.17 -27.95
C GLY A 24 25.61 -18.76 -27.47
N ALA A 25 24.40 -18.31 -27.77
CA ALA A 25 23.91 -17.01 -27.21
C ALA A 25 23.74 -17.06 -25.70
N SER A 26 24.09 -15.96 -25.02
CA SER A 26 23.85 -15.81 -23.59
C SER A 26 22.36 -15.69 -23.29
N GLY A 27 21.84 -16.56 -22.41
CA GLY A 27 20.47 -16.49 -21.89
C GLY A 27 20.30 -15.54 -20.71
N VAL A 28 21.25 -14.65 -20.43
CA VAL A 28 21.20 -13.74 -19.29
C VAL A 28 20.25 -12.58 -19.59
N HIS A 29 19.27 -12.37 -18.71
CA HIS A 29 18.42 -11.16 -18.72
C HIS A 29 19.05 -10.10 -17.84
N HIS A 30 19.08 -8.89 -18.32
CA HIS A 30 19.40 -7.74 -17.51
C HIS A 30 18.11 -7.27 -16.81
N PRO A 31 18.05 -7.26 -15.46
CA PRO A 31 16.82 -6.93 -14.72
C PRO A 31 16.61 -5.42 -14.63
N ILE A 32 16.59 -4.72 -15.78
CA ILE A 32 16.48 -3.25 -15.85
C ILE A 32 15.23 -2.73 -15.12
N LEU A 33 14.10 -3.45 -15.24
CA LEU A 33 12.87 -3.02 -14.56
C LEU A 33 12.99 -3.13 -13.05
N SER A 34 13.56 -4.23 -12.56
CA SER A 34 13.79 -4.43 -11.12
C SER A 34 14.73 -3.39 -10.55
N GLU A 35 15.80 -3.07 -11.27
CA GLU A 35 16.74 -2.01 -10.89
C GLU A 35 16.05 -0.64 -10.82
N ALA A 36 15.29 -0.28 -11.86
CA ALA A 36 14.58 1.00 -11.91
C ALA A 36 13.54 1.14 -10.78
N VAL A 37 12.77 0.07 -10.51
CA VAL A 37 11.78 0.05 -9.42
C VAL A 37 12.44 0.20 -8.06
N THR A 38 13.52 -0.54 -7.81
CA THR A 38 14.26 -0.48 -6.54
C THR A 38 14.93 0.88 -6.35
N GLN A 39 15.47 1.47 -7.42
CA GLN A 39 16.05 2.81 -7.38
C GLN A 39 15.00 3.86 -7.06
N PHE A 40 13.84 3.81 -7.71
CA PHE A 40 12.72 4.70 -7.39
C PHE A 40 12.28 4.54 -5.93
N GLN A 41 12.05 3.31 -5.48
CA GLN A 41 11.65 3.01 -4.11
C GLN A 41 12.63 3.60 -3.09
N SER A 42 13.93 3.35 -3.28
CA SER A 42 14.97 3.81 -2.34
C SER A 42 15.11 5.33 -2.26
N GLN A 43 14.91 6.02 -3.38
CA GLN A 43 14.95 7.48 -3.42
C GLN A 43 13.70 8.08 -2.80
N ALA A 44 12.52 7.61 -3.22
CA ALA A 44 11.24 8.09 -2.71
C ALA A 44 11.07 7.82 -1.20
N TYR A 45 11.55 6.68 -0.72
CA TYR A 45 11.50 6.34 0.70
C TYR A 45 12.27 7.35 1.56
N LYS A 46 13.47 7.73 1.17
CA LYS A 46 14.28 8.71 1.90
C LYS A 46 13.66 10.11 1.93
N GLU A 47 13.01 10.50 0.83
CA GLU A 47 12.35 11.80 0.72
C GLU A 47 11.05 11.86 1.54
N LEU A 48 10.26 10.78 1.53
CA LEU A 48 8.97 10.73 2.20
C LEU A 48 9.06 10.41 3.70
N LEU A 49 10.09 9.66 4.10
CA LEU A 49 10.32 9.23 5.48
C LEU A 49 11.70 9.68 5.98
N PRO A 50 11.92 11.00 6.13
CA PRO A 50 13.17 11.52 6.67
C PRO A 50 13.35 11.13 8.15
N ALA A 51 14.59 11.05 8.62
CA ALA A 51 14.92 10.66 9.99
C ALA A 51 14.29 11.56 11.07
N GLY A 52 13.93 12.80 10.72
CA GLY A 52 13.22 13.74 11.62
C GLY A 52 11.71 13.49 11.73
N GLY A 53 11.19 12.50 11.01
CA GLY A 53 9.76 12.19 10.90
C GLY A 53 9.10 12.82 9.66
N PRO A 54 8.06 12.17 9.11
CA PRO A 54 7.42 12.59 7.86
C PRO A 54 6.50 13.81 7.99
N VAL A 55 6.17 14.23 9.20
CA VAL A 55 5.23 15.34 9.44
C VAL A 55 5.98 16.60 9.82
N ASP A 56 5.68 17.68 9.12
CA ASP A 56 6.02 19.04 9.51
C ASP A 56 4.77 19.88 9.70
N THR A 57 4.86 20.96 10.47
CA THR A 57 3.74 21.84 10.78
C THR A 57 4.10 23.29 10.47
N GLU A 58 3.20 23.96 9.74
CA GLU A 58 3.30 25.37 9.43
C GLU A 58 2.16 26.14 10.11
N VAL A 59 2.48 27.28 10.69
CA VAL A 59 1.48 28.18 11.28
C VAL A 59 1.01 29.17 10.23
N LEU A 60 -0.24 29.07 9.81
CA LEU A 60 -0.86 30.01 8.88
C LEU A 60 -1.35 31.28 9.62
N GLY A 61 -1.05 32.45 9.07
CA GLY A 61 -1.46 33.74 9.59
C GLY A 61 -0.45 34.37 10.56
N MET A 62 -0.93 35.20 11.50
CA MET A 62 -0.04 35.86 12.44
C MET A 62 0.61 34.84 13.39
N THR A 63 1.93 34.86 13.37
CA THR A 63 2.76 33.98 14.19
C THR A 63 2.92 34.58 15.59
N ASP A 64 2.68 33.77 16.61
CA ASP A 64 2.88 34.06 18.01
C ASP A 64 3.64 32.90 18.65
N ASP A 65 4.47 33.16 19.64
CA ASP A 65 5.29 32.13 20.30
C ASP A 65 4.44 30.97 20.85
N ALA A 66 3.26 31.27 21.40
CA ALA A 66 2.33 30.26 21.87
C ALA A 66 1.79 29.33 20.73
N LYS A 67 1.61 29.89 19.54
CA LYS A 67 1.19 29.10 18.37
C LYS A 67 2.32 28.23 17.83
N LEU A 68 3.55 28.73 17.83
CA LEU A 68 4.74 27.95 17.44
C LEU A 68 4.96 26.78 18.39
N GLU A 69 4.80 26.98 19.68
CA GLU A 69 4.91 25.90 20.66
C GLU A 69 3.83 24.84 20.50
N LYS A 70 2.58 25.25 20.20
CA LYS A 70 1.51 24.30 19.87
C LYS A 70 1.79 23.53 18.60
N ALA A 71 2.27 24.20 17.55
CA ALA A 71 2.64 23.55 16.28
C ALA A 71 3.72 22.48 16.50
N ASN A 72 4.77 22.82 17.27
CA ASN A 72 5.82 21.86 17.61
C ASN A 72 5.30 20.64 18.40
N ARG A 73 4.37 20.86 19.35
CA ARG A 73 3.74 19.73 20.06
C ARG A 73 2.93 18.84 19.14
N VAL A 74 2.17 19.42 18.21
CA VAL A 74 1.40 18.67 17.21
C VAL A 74 2.34 17.88 16.29
N LYS A 75 3.40 18.52 15.77
CA LYS A 75 4.43 17.86 14.97
C LYS A 75 5.02 16.63 15.67
N ASN A 76 5.47 16.82 16.91
CA ASN A 76 6.08 15.75 17.69
C ASN A 76 5.10 14.61 17.97
N PHE A 77 3.86 14.93 18.29
CA PHE A 77 2.82 13.94 18.56
C PHE A 77 2.44 13.14 17.30
N MET A 78 2.28 13.81 16.17
CA MET A 78 1.97 13.12 14.90
C MET A 78 3.12 12.23 14.43
N ASN A 79 4.37 12.71 14.51
CA ASN A 79 5.53 11.92 14.21
C ASN A 79 5.64 10.70 15.14
N TYR A 80 5.39 10.88 16.45
CA TYR A 80 5.34 9.77 17.39
C TYR A 80 4.25 8.75 17.02
N GLN A 81 3.07 9.20 16.63
CA GLN A 81 2.01 8.28 16.21
C GLN A 81 2.41 7.46 14.98
N ILE A 82 2.95 8.12 13.95
CA ILE A 82 3.30 7.46 12.69
C ILE A 82 4.49 6.52 12.87
N THR A 83 5.51 6.94 13.62
CA THR A 83 6.78 6.19 13.73
C THR A 83 6.73 5.09 14.78
N TYR A 84 6.01 5.30 15.91
CA TYR A 84 6.06 4.37 17.05
C TYR A 84 4.73 3.67 17.33
N LYS A 85 3.60 4.32 17.06
CA LYS A 85 2.28 3.71 17.32
C LYS A 85 1.76 2.90 16.15
N MET A 86 2.04 3.34 14.93
CA MET A 86 1.61 2.68 13.70
C MET A 86 2.79 1.86 13.13
N GLU A 87 3.10 0.72 13.77
CA GLU A 87 4.21 -0.15 13.39
C GLU A 87 4.14 -0.63 11.93
N GLU A 88 2.92 -0.72 11.40
CA GLU A 88 2.65 -1.10 10.03
C GLU A 88 2.92 0.02 9.01
N PHE A 89 3.02 1.29 9.45
CA PHE A 89 3.10 2.43 8.52
C PHE A 89 4.32 2.35 7.60
N ASP A 90 5.45 2.02 8.16
CA ASP A 90 6.74 1.94 7.48
C ASP A 90 6.80 0.80 6.45
N PRO A 91 6.57 -0.48 6.81
CA PRO A 91 6.56 -1.58 5.85
C PRO A 91 5.47 -1.45 4.78
N GLU A 92 4.30 -0.92 5.13
CA GLU A 92 3.21 -0.69 4.18
C GLU A 92 3.52 0.46 3.22
N MET A 93 4.33 1.44 3.64
CA MET A 93 4.81 2.51 2.77
C MET A 93 5.88 1.99 1.80
N ASP A 94 6.78 1.16 2.29
CA ASP A 94 7.80 0.52 1.48
C ASP A 94 7.18 -0.33 0.36
N GLN A 95 6.18 -1.14 0.68
CA GLN A 95 5.41 -1.89 -0.31
C GLN A 95 4.70 -0.98 -1.32
N LEU A 96 4.08 0.10 -0.86
CA LEU A 96 3.41 1.07 -1.74
C LEU A 96 4.39 1.66 -2.75
N LEU A 97 5.57 2.06 -2.31
CA LEU A 97 6.59 2.66 -3.16
C LEU A 97 7.19 1.66 -4.17
N PHE A 98 7.22 0.38 -3.83
CA PHE A 98 7.61 -0.67 -4.78
C PHE A 98 6.54 -0.92 -5.84
N TYR A 99 5.27 -0.99 -5.44
CA TYR A 99 4.16 -1.27 -6.37
C TYR A 99 3.80 -0.09 -7.26
N LEU A 100 3.98 1.14 -6.79
CA LEU A 100 3.58 2.35 -7.51
C LEU A 100 4.18 2.44 -8.93
N PRO A 101 5.50 2.27 -9.14
CA PRO A 101 6.07 2.34 -10.48
C PRO A 101 5.70 1.15 -11.38
N LEU A 102 5.34 0.00 -10.79
CA LEU A 102 4.94 -1.19 -11.53
C LEU A 102 3.50 -1.13 -12.03
N SER A 103 2.57 -0.77 -11.16
CA SER A 103 1.14 -0.76 -11.47
C SER A 103 0.65 0.60 -11.97
N GLY A 104 1.44 1.66 -11.81
CA GLY A 104 1.06 3.04 -12.10
C GLY A 104 0.09 3.64 -11.08
N SER A 105 -0.46 2.83 -10.18
CA SER A 105 -1.40 3.25 -9.14
C SER A 105 -1.22 2.40 -7.89
N ALA A 106 -1.24 3.04 -6.73
CA ALA A 106 -1.20 2.39 -5.44
C ALA A 106 -2.04 3.19 -4.45
N PHE A 107 -2.71 2.51 -3.53
CA PHE A 107 -3.64 3.14 -2.62
C PHE A 107 -3.26 2.87 -1.18
N LYS A 108 -3.60 3.81 -0.30
CA LYS A 108 -3.41 3.67 1.15
C LYS A 108 -4.73 3.92 1.85
N LYS A 109 -5.16 2.96 2.67
CA LYS A 109 -6.36 3.06 3.50
C LYS A 109 -5.95 3.40 4.92
N ILE A 110 -6.43 4.53 5.42
CA ILE A 110 -6.23 4.96 6.79
C ILE A 110 -7.57 4.89 7.51
N TYR A 111 -7.61 4.17 8.62
CA TYR A 111 -8.81 4.00 9.43
C TYR A 111 -8.47 3.77 10.89
N TYR A 112 -9.44 3.95 11.78
CA TYR A 112 -9.30 3.59 13.18
C TYR A 112 -9.71 2.13 13.37
N ASP A 113 -8.81 1.32 13.95
CA ASP A 113 -9.09 -0.07 14.27
C ASP A 113 -9.48 -0.19 15.75
N PRO A 114 -10.76 -0.52 16.06
CA PRO A 114 -11.21 -0.65 17.43
C PRO A 114 -10.54 -1.80 18.18
N SER A 115 -10.11 -2.85 17.47
CA SER A 115 -9.45 -4.01 18.07
C SER A 115 -8.05 -3.65 18.58
N LEU A 116 -7.36 -2.78 17.85
CA LEU A 116 -6.03 -2.28 18.21
C LEU A 116 -6.09 -0.98 19.04
N GLY A 117 -7.26 -0.32 19.09
CA GLY A 117 -7.45 0.95 19.80
C GLY A 117 -6.64 2.11 19.23
N ARG A 118 -6.24 2.04 17.94
CA ARG A 118 -5.39 3.04 17.27
C ARG A 118 -5.73 3.20 15.80
N ALA A 119 -5.25 4.29 15.21
CA ALA A 119 -5.28 4.44 13.76
C ALA A 119 -4.30 3.46 13.10
N THR A 120 -4.70 2.92 11.96
CA THR A 120 -3.91 2.01 11.13
C THR A 120 -3.85 2.53 9.71
N ALA A 121 -2.77 2.23 9.02
CA ALA A 121 -2.58 2.57 7.62
C ALA A 121 -2.18 1.30 6.86
N ARG A 122 -3.00 0.90 5.88
CA ARG A 122 -2.75 -0.29 5.07
C ARG A 122 -2.58 0.07 3.60
N PHE A 123 -1.62 -0.55 2.98
CA PHE A 123 -1.45 -0.53 1.54
C PHE A 123 -2.54 -1.38 0.87
N ILE A 124 -3.05 -0.90 -0.25
CA ILE A 124 -4.02 -1.61 -1.08
C ILE A 124 -3.46 -1.60 -2.50
N LYS A 125 -3.35 -2.79 -3.08
CA LYS A 125 -3.00 -2.95 -4.49
C LYS A 125 -4.10 -2.38 -5.38
N ALA A 126 -3.73 -1.90 -6.56
CA ALA A 126 -4.72 -1.41 -7.52
C ALA A 126 -5.74 -2.47 -7.95
N GLU A 127 -5.33 -3.75 -7.92
CA GLU A 127 -6.17 -4.90 -8.25
C GLU A 127 -7.29 -5.14 -7.22
N ASP A 128 -7.00 -4.85 -5.94
CA ASP A 128 -7.93 -5.08 -4.83
C ASP A 128 -8.89 -3.91 -4.60
N LEU A 129 -8.75 -2.82 -5.38
CA LEU A 129 -9.61 -1.66 -5.29
C LEU A 129 -10.55 -1.59 -6.50
N VAL A 130 -11.84 -1.81 -6.26
CA VAL A 130 -12.85 -1.77 -7.31
C VAL A 130 -13.66 -0.49 -7.20
N VAL A 131 -13.62 0.29 -8.28
CA VAL A 131 -14.40 1.53 -8.45
C VAL A 131 -15.24 1.44 -9.72
N PRO A 132 -16.36 2.18 -9.84
CA PRO A 132 -17.12 2.24 -11.08
C PRO A 132 -16.26 2.77 -12.23
N TYR A 133 -16.45 2.19 -13.43
CA TYR A 133 -15.68 2.55 -14.63
C TYR A 133 -15.71 4.04 -15.00
N TYR A 134 -16.82 4.70 -14.71
CA TYR A 134 -17.03 6.13 -15.00
C TYR A 134 -16.52 7.06 -13.88
N ALA A 135 -15.97 6.55 -12.80
CA ALA A 135 -15.44 7.38 -11.72
C ALA A 135 -14.15 8.08 -12.19
N VAL A 136 -14.12 9.38 -12.07
CA VAL A 136 -12.98 10.23 -12.44
C VAL A 136 -11.97 10.28 -11.28
N ASP A 137 -12.48 10.35 -10.05
CA ASP A 137 -11.67 10.37 -8.84
C ASP A 137 -12.34 9.56 -7.70
N LEU A 138 -11.59 9.30 -6.63
CA LEU A 138 -12.11 8.56 -5.49
C LEU A 138 -13.09 9.36 -4.63
N LEU A 139 -13.01 10.70 -4.65
CA LEU A 139 -13.88 11.56 -3.84
C LEU A 139 -15.30 11.60 -4.38
N THR A 140 -15.43 11.61 -5.71
CA THR A 140 -16.74 11.66 -6.40
C THR A 140 -17.28 10.29 -6.75
N ALA A 141 -16.51 9.22 -6.53
CA ALA A 141 -16.94 7.86 -6.80
C ALA A 141 -18.11 7.46 -5.89
N PRO A 142 -19.26 7.02 -6.44
CA PRO A 142 -20.43 6.66 -5.65
C PRO A 142 -20.22 5.42 -4.79
N ARG A 143 -19.24 4.59 -5.15
CA ARG A 143 -18.86 3.40 -4.39
C ARG A 143 -17.39 3.08 -4.60
N ILE A 144 -16.69 2.78 -3.51
CA ILE A 144 -15.33 2.26 -3.49
C ILE A 144 -15.38 0.92 -2.74
N THR A 145 -14.92 -0.14 -3.37
CA THR A 145 -14.92 -1.49 -2.79
C THR A 145 -13.48 -1.97 -2.65
N HIS A 146 -13.09 -2.35 -1.45
CA HIS A 146 -11.83 -3.02 -1.17
C HIS A 146 -12.09 -4.53 -1.07
N VAL A 147 -11.46 -5.31 -1.93
CA VAL A 147 -11.51 -6.77 -1.90
C VAL A 147 -10.44 -7.27 -0.94
N MET A 148 -10.84 -8.09 0.01
CA MET A 148 -9.93 -8.67 1.01
C MET A 148 -10.16 -10.17 1.07
N TYR A 149 -9.06 -10.91 1.04
CA TYR A 149 -9.06 -12.36 1.25
C TYR A 149 -8.80 -12.64 2.73
N MET A 150 -9.64 -13.43 3.35
CA MET A 150 -9.49 -13.84 4.75
C MET A 150 -10.04 -15.24 4.96
N THR A 151 -9.55 -15.90 5.99
CA THR A 151 -10.07 -17.22 6.37
C THR A 151 -11.43 -17.10 7.06
N GLU A 152 -12.22 -18.16 7.02
CA GLU A 152 -13.52 -18.20 7.71
C GLU A 152 -13.38 -17.91 9.22
N ASN A 153 -12.32 -18.45 9.83
CA ASN A 153 -12.06 -18.23 11.26
C ASN A 153 -11.75 -16.76 11.59
N GLU A 154 -10.99 -16.07 10.75
CA GLU A 154 -10.72 -14.63 10.92
C GLU A 154 -12.01 -13.82 10.78
N LEU A 155 -12.80 -14.12 9.76
CA LEU A 155 -14.09 -13.45 9.56
C LEU A 155 -15.02 -13.65 10.77
N ARG A 156 -15.13 -14.89 11.27
CA ARG A 156 -15.93 -15.22 12.46
C ARG A 156 -15.45 -14.45 13.70
N LYS A 157 -14.14 -14.35 13.91
CA LYS A 157 -13.57 -13.55 15.02
C LYS A 157 -13.97 -12.08 14.92
N LEU A 158 -13.93 -11.50 13.71
CA LEU A 158 -14.30 -10.12 13.48
C LEU A 158 -15.83 -9.88 13.62
N GLN A 159 -16.66 -10.87 13.28
CA GLN A 159 -18.10 -10.81 13.52
C GLN A 159 -18.42 -10.88 15.02
N ILE A 160 -17.80 -11.79 15.75
CA ILE A 160 -18.01 -11.93 17.21
C ILE A 160 -17.52 -10.68 17.96
N SER A 161 -16.42 -10.05 17.51
CA SER A 161 -15.94 -8.81 18.09
C SER A 161 -16.82 -7.59 17.76
N GLY A 162 -17.83 -7.75 16.88
CA GLY A 162 -18.71 -6.66 16.44
C GLY A 162 -18.09 -5.70 15.42
N PHE A 163 -16.91 -6.04 14.88
CA PHE A 163 -16.27 -5.25 13.83
C PHE A 163 -17.01 -5.39 12.50
N TYR A 164 -17.36 -6.61 12.14
CA TYR A 164 -18.22 -6.89 10.99
C TYR A 164 -19.62 -7.28 11.43
N ARG A 165 -20.59 -7.05 10.55
CA ARG A 165 -21.98 -7.47 10.74
C ARG A 165 -22.03 -9.00 10.79
N ASP A 166 -22.78 -9.56 11.73
CA ASP A 166 -23.06 -10.99 11.79
C ASP A 166 -24.06 -11.36 10.69
N VAL A 167 -23.52 -11.89 9.60
CA VAL A 167 -24.28 -12.35 8.43
C VAL A 167 -23.80 -13.76 8.11
N SER A 168 -24.77 -14.65 7.82
CA SER A 168 -24.41 -15.98 7.33
C SER A 168 -23.72 -15.88 5.98
N MET A 169 -22.50 -16.40 5.90
CA MET A 169 -21.74 -16.49 4.67
C MET A 169 -22.02 -17.81 3.98
N GLY A 170 -21.97 -17.81 2.66
CA GLY A 170 -21.95 -19.05 1.87
C GLY A 170 -20.65 -19.84 2.08
N ASP A 171 -20.54 -20.99 1.42
CA ASP A 171 -19.32 -21.80 1.46
C ASP A 171 -18.09 -21.01 0.99
N PRO A 172 -16.92 -21.22 1.62
CA PRO A 172 -15.70 -20.59 1.20
C PRO A 172 -15.40 -20.87 -0.27
N GLY A 173 -15.14 -19.83 -1.05
CA GLY A 173 -14.70 -19.99 -2.43
C GLY A 173 -13.32 -20.66 -2.46
N THR A 174 -13.13 -21.63 -3.34
CA THR A 174 -11.79 -22.14 -3.67
C THR A 174 -11.05 -21.06 -4.46
N ILE A 175 -9.91 -20.61 -3.94
CA ILE A 175 -8.97 -19.80 -4.72
C ILE A 175 -8.27 -20.78 -5.65
N ASP A 176 -8.56 -20.70 -6.95
CA ASP A 176 -7.78 -21.43 -7.95
C ASP A 176 -6.34 -20.86 -7.91
N ALA A 177 -5.40 -21.72 -7.53
CA ALA A 177 -3.99 -21.36 -7.42
C ALA A 177 -3.29 -21.09 -8.79
N THR A 178 -4.08 -20.89 -9.83
CA THR A 178 -3.63 -20.71 -11.23
C THR A 178 -3.84 -19.30 -11.77
N GLU A 179 -4.27 -18.31 -10.95
CA GLU A 179 -4.28 -16.89 -11.37
C GLU A 179 -3.11 -16.07 -10.80
#